data_68c25261692d45a0feeab6d25e0f0a89
#
_entry.id   68c25261692d45a0feeab6d25e0f0a89
#
_cell.length_a   1.000
_cell.length_b   1.000
_cell.length_c   1.000
_cell.angle_alpha   90.00
_cell.angle_beta   90.00
_cell.angle_gamma   90.00
#
_symmetry.space_group_name_H-M   'P 1'
#
loop_
_entity.id
_entity.type
_entity.pdbx_description
1 polymer ?
#
loop_
_entity_poly.entity_id
_entity_poly.type
_entity_poly.pdbx_seq_one_letter_code
_entity_poly.pdbx_strand_id
1 'polypeptide(L)'
;MKSLKRIISILITLKRVASVFLLLALLIVGLSAQERRKGSARRPRARASRPVVDNSRLAGTYRLNTARSDNASAAVYGATNSLPEADQLLILDALMSRLKSPDTLVIELRGSAVTITSPNAPGVTFDADGRERSVRVANGRTVSARSTLSGGRLVVSSKGDRGSDFDVTFESRDDGRGLDVTRRVYADRYTQPFVVRSFYDRTPAAADTDR
;
A
#
# COMPACT_ATOMS: atom_id res chain seq x y z
N MET A 1 26.06 -31.33 11.52
CA MET A 1 24.63 -31.18 11.13
C MET A 1 23.88 -30.05 11.84
N LYS A 2 24.23 -29.59 13.03
CA LYS A 2 23.53 -28.49 13.76
C LYS A 2 23.82 -27.10 13.22
N SER A 3 25.00 -26.86 12.59
CA SER A 3 25.40 -25.54 12.05
C SER A 3 24.66 -25.17 10.75
N LEU A 4 24.39 -26.13 9.87
CA LEU A 4 23.70 -25.90 8.60
C LEU A 4 22.24 -25.49 8.77
N LYS A 5 21.54 -26.01 9.79
CA LYS A 5 20.16 -25.63 10.13
C LYS A 5 20.06 -24.21 10.64
N ARG A 6 21.07 -23.69 11.35
CA ARG A 6 21.11 -22.29 11.82
C ARG A 6 21.33 -21.30 10.67
N ILE A 7 22.18 -21.63 9.70
CA ILE A 7 22.43 -20.75 8.53
C ILE A 7 21.19 -20.66 7.65
N ILE A 8 20.49 -21.77 7.42
CA ILE A 8 19.25 -21.80 6.65
C ILE A 8 18.15 -21.00 7.36
N SER A 9 18.06 -21.08 8.70
CA SER A 9 17.09 -20.31 9.50
C SER A 9 17.35 -18.81 9.44
N ILE A 10 18.62 -18.37 9.44
CA ILE A 10 18.99 -16.94 9.36
C ILE A 10 18.74 -16.39 7.94
N LEU A 11 19.00 -17.18 6.89
CA LEU A 11 18.70 -16.76 5.50
C LEU A 11 17.19 -16.63 5.24
N ILE A 12 16.38 -17.49 5.86
CA ILE A 12 14.92 -17.43 5.76
C ILE A 12 14.38 -16.21 6.51
N THR A 13 14.97 -15.87 7.66
CA THR A 13 14.54 -14.71 8.46
C THR A 13 14.89 -13.38 7.77
N LEU A 14 16.05 -13.29 7.09
CA LEU A 14 16.46 -12.07 6.37
C LEU A 14 15.62 -11.81 5.11
N LYS A 15 15.10 -12.87 4.45
CA LYS A 15 14.16 -12.74 3.32
C LYS A 15 12.75 -12.30 3.73
N ARG A 16 12.35 -12.48 5.00
CA ARG A 16 10.99 -12.21 5.49
C ARG A 16 10.74 -10.75 5.85
N VAL A 17 11.76 -10.00 6.27
CA VAL A 17 11.61 -8.58 6.65
C VAL A 17 11.41 -7.67 5.43
N ALA A 18 11.91 -8.04 4.25
CA ALA A 18 11.74 -7.27 3.01
C ALA A 18 10.33 -7.40 2.37
N SER A 19 9.49 -8.33 2.85
CA SER A 19 8.26 -8.72 2.14
C SER A 19 7.05 -7.81 2.41
N VAL A 20 7.07 -7.01 3.47
CA VAL A 20 5.90 -6.21 3.92
C VAL A 20 5.61 -5.04 2.98
N PHE A 21 6.66 -4.46 2.40
CA PHE A 21 6.55 -3.39 1.39
C PHE A 21 6.79 -3.90 -0.03
N LEU A 22 7.22 -5.14 -0.19
CA LEU A 22 7.49 -5.71 -1.51
C LEU A 22 6.21 -5.78 -2.37
N LEU A 23 5.04 -5.89 -1.80
CA LEU A 23 3.77 -5.85 -2.53
C LEU A 23 3.40 -4.44 -3.01
N LEU A 24 3.86 -3.39 -2.32
CA LEU A 24 3.74 -2.01 -2.81
C LEU A 24 4.95 -1.61 -3.68
N ALA A 25 6.16 -2.13 -3.41
CA ALA A 25 7.40 -1.79 -4.11
C ALA A 25 7.55 -2.42 -5.51
N LEU A 26 6.77 -3.43 -5.82
CA LEU A 26 6.86 -4.15 -7.11
C LEU A 26 6.05 -3.51 -8.24
N LEU A 27 5.50 -2.33 -8.00
CA LEU A 27 4.78 -1.54 -9.02
C LEU A 27 5.69 -0.72 -9.95
N ILE A 28 7.03 -0.82 -9.85
CA ILE A 28 7.90 0.06 -10.61
C ILE A 28 8.91 -0.72 -11.45
N VAL A 29 8.53 -1.15 -12.63
CA VAL A 29 9.33 -1.11 -13.87
C VAL A 29 8.37 -1.03 -15.05
N GLY A 30 7.86 0.15 -15.32
CA GLY A 30 7.13 0.46 -16.54
C GLY A 30 7.82 1.62 -17.24
N LEU A 31 8.71 1.31 -18.18
CA LEU A 31 9.38 2.27 -19.05
C LEU A 31 8.35 3.19 -19.70
N SER A 32 8.61 4.48 -19.56
CA SER A 32 7.98 5.54 -20.32
C SER A 32 8.36 5.42 -21.81
N ALA A 33 7.58 4.70 -22.58
CA ALA A 33 7.61 4.79 -24.03
C ALA A 33 6.70 5.96 -24.44
N GLN A 34 7.32 7.11 -24.64
CA GLN A 34 6.68 8.33 -25.12
C GLN A 34 6.46 8.23 -26.63
N GLU A 35 5.35 7.66 -27.05
CA GLU A 35 4.92 7.74 -28.44
C GLU A 35 4.37 9.14 -28.73
N ARG A 36 5.19 9.94 -29.43
CA ARG A 36 4.78 11.18 -30.08
C ARG A 36 3.81 10.84 -31.21
N ARG A 37 2.51 10.92 -30.96
CA ARG A 37 1.52 11.02 -32.04
C ARG A 37 1.27 12.48 -32.36
N LYS A 38 1.75 12.93 -33.53
CA LYS A 38 1.27 14.10 -34.27
C LYS A 38 -0.19 13.84 -34.62
N GLY A 39 -1.09 14.74 -34.26
CA GLY A 39 -2.49 14.61 -34.65
C GLY A 39 -3.33 15.83 -34.34
N SER A 40 -3.53 16.65 -35.35
CA SER A 40 -4.74 17.42 -35.65
C SER A 40 -5.29 18.41 -34.62
N ALA A 41 -5.12 19.69 -34.95
CA ALA A 41 -5.75 20.82 -34.28
C ALA A 41 -7.30 20.74 -34.36
N ARG A 42 -7.94 20.31 -33.28
CA ARG A 42 -9.35 20.52 -33.00
C ARG A 42 -9.48 21.69 -32.02
N ARG A 43 -10.26 22.72 -32.44
CA ARG A 43 -10.61 23.90 -31.64
C ARG A 43 -11.00 23.51 -30.21
N PRO A 44 -10.48 24.18 -29.17
CA PRO A 44 -10.85 23.89 -27.79
C PRO A 44 -12.30 24.30 -27.55
N ARG A 45 -13.19 23.32 -27.39
CA ARG A 45 -14.45 23.56 -26.68
C ARG A 45 -14.07 23.95 -25.25
N ALA A 46 -14.59 25.09 -24.77
CA ALA A 46 -14.45 25.53 -23.39
C ALA A 46 -14.77 24.35 -22.45
N ARG A 47 -13.72 23.78 -21.86
CA ARG A 47 -13.82 22.69 -20.92
C ARG A 47 -14.28 23.34 -19.63
N ALA A 48 -15.55 23.13 -19.25
CA ALA A 48 -16.01 23.50 -17.93
C ALA A 48 -14.95 23.08 -16.92
N SER A 49 -14.39 24.03 -16.18
CA SER A 49 -13.37 23.78 -15.16
C SER A 49 -13.96 22.83 -14.14
N ARG A 50 -13.50 21.55 -14.19
CA ARG A 50 -13.79 20.61 -13.11
C ARG A 50 -13.29 21.25 -11.82
N PRO A 51 -14.06 21.19 -10.73
CA PRO A 51 -13.59 21.68 -9.45
C PRO A 51 -12.24 21.02 -9.15
N VAL A 52 -11.25 21.84 -8.82
CA VAL A 52 -9.92 21.36 -8.44
C VAL A 52 -10.11 20.59 -7.13
N VAL A 53 -10.04 19.28 -7.21
CA VAL A 53 -10.14 18.41 -6.04
C VAL A 53 -8.84 18.56 -5.26
N ASP A 54 -8.92 19.09 -4.05
CA ASP A 54 -7.75 19.28 -3.20
C ASP A 54 -7.28 17.92 -2.64
N ASN A 55 -6.23 17.41 -3.25
CA ASN A 55 -5.56 16.17 -2.81
C ASN A 55 -4.39 16.46 -1.85
N SER A 56 -4.00 17.73 -1.66
CA SER A 56 -2.82 18.11 -0.87
C SER A 56 -2.91 17.65 0.59
N ARG A 57 -4.12 17.49 1.11
CA ARG A 57 -4.38 17.02 2.48
C ARG A 57 -3.85 15.62 2.77
N LEU A 58 -3.63 14.80 1.72
CA LEU A 58 -3.09 13.45 1.87
C LEU A 58 -1.55 13.45 2.01
N ALA A 59 -0.87 14.48 1.49
CA ALA A 59 0.58 14.56 1.56
C ALA A 59 1.05 14.90 2.97
N GLY A 60 2.07 14.20 3.48
CA GLY A 60 2.63 14.47 4.80
C GLY A 60 3.36 13.29 5.40
N THR A 61 3.88 13.52 6.60
CA THR A 61 4.49 12.48 7.45
C THR A 61 3.50 12.12 8.55
N TYR A 62 3.32 10.83 8.77
CA TYR A 62 2.31 10.28 9.65
C TYR A 62 2.89 9.22 10.56
N ARG A 63 2.51 9.23 11.85
CA ARG A 63 2.91 8.24 12.84
C ARG A 63 1.72 7.38 13.24
N LEU A 64 1.92 6.08 13.32
CA LEU A 64 0.88 5.12 13.71
C LEU A 64 0.39 5.39 15.13
N ASN A 65 -0.92 5.52 15.27
CA ASN A 65 -1.61 5.56 16.56
C ASN A 65 -2.05 4.13 16.92
N THR A 66 -1.20 3.41 17.64
CA THR A 66 -1.42 2.01 17.99
C THR A 66 -2.64 1.81 18.89
N ALA A 67 -2.95 2.80 19.74
CA ALA A 67 -4.09 2.72 20.66
C ALA A 67 -5.45 2.74 19.92
N ARG A 68 -5.50 3.32 18.73
CA ARG A 68 -6.71 3.42 17.91
C ARG A 68 -6.75 2.42 16.77
N SER A 69 -5.62 1.84 16.43
CA SER A 69 -5.47 0.93 15.29
C SER A 69 -5.81 -0.50 15.65
N ASP A 70 -6.33 -1.24 14.67
CA ASP A 70 -6.59 -2.66 14.82
C ASP A 70 -5.28 -3.43 15.01
N ASN A 71 -5.32 -4.49 15.81
CA ASN A 71 -4.25 -5.46 15.91
C ASN A 71 -4.40 -6.48 14.76
N ALA A 72 -3.45 -6.48 13.82
CA ALA A 72 -3.49 -7.36 12.65
C ALA A 72 -3.51 -8.86 13.03
N SER A 73 -2.78 -9.26 14.07
CA SER A 73 -2.80 -10.66 14.53
C SER A 73 -4.16 -11.04 15.10
N ALA A 74 -4.75 -10.16 15.92
CA ALA A 74 -6.09 -10.40 16.48
C ALA A 74 -7.16 -10.49 15.37
N ALA A 75 -7.06 -9.67 14.33
CA ALA A 75 -7.97 -9.74 13.18
C ALA A 75 -7.88 -11.09 12.44
N VAL A 76 -6.66 -11.64 12.26
CA VAL A 76 -6.46 -12.95 11.64
C VAL A 76 -6.98 -14.06 12.54
N TYR A 77 -6.61 -14.08 13.84
CA TYR A 77 -7.08 -15.09 14.78
C TYR A 77 -8.61 -15.10 14.92
N GLY A 78 -9.23 -13.91 14.98
CA GLY A 78 -10.70 -13.81 15.04
C GLY A 78 -11.39 -14.39 13.81
N ALA A 79 -10.81 -14.21 12.62
CA ALA A 79 -11.36 -14.73 11.38
C ALA A 79 -11.06 -16.24 11.15
N THR A 80 -10.11 -16.81 11.88
CA THR A 80 -9.66 -18.21 11.73
C THR A 80 -9.93 -19.09 12.95
N ASN A 81 -10.68 -18.60 13.94
CA ASN A 81 -10.90 -19.24 15.22
C ASN A 81 -11.54 -20.64 15.16
N SER A 82 -12.19 -20.99 14.06
CA SER A 82 -12.76 -22.31 13.81
C SER A 82 -11.74 -23.33 13.28
N LEU A 83 -10.51 -22.91 12.96
CA LEU A 83 -9.48 -23.78 12.42
C LEU A 83 -8.59 -24.34 13.54
N PRO A 84 -7.89 -25.47 13.30
CA PRO A 84 -6.80 -25.93 14.15
C PRO A 84 -5.70 -24.87 14.30
N GLU A 85 -5.08 -24.80 15.48
CA GLU A 85 -4.06 -23.79 15.79
C GLU A 85 -2.89 -23.76 14.78
N ALA A 86 -2.45 -24.95 14.34
CA ALA A 86 -1.38 -25.05 13.33
C ALA A 86 -1.75 -24.35 12.02
N ASP A 87 -3.01 -24.46 11.57
CA ASP A 87 -3.51 -23.81 10.37
C ASP A 87 -3.65 -22.30 10.57
N GLN A 88 -4.09 -21.86 11.76
CA GLN A 88 -4.16 -20.44 12.12
C GLN A 88 -2.78 -19.78 12.06
N LEU A 89 -1.74 -20.43 12.58
CA LEU A 89 -0.37 -19.93 12.56
C LEU A 89 0.19 -19.81 11.13
N LEU A 90 -0.10 -20.77 10.26
CA LEU A 90 0.31 -20.72 8.86
C LEU A 90 -0.35 -19.53 8.13
N ILE A 91 -1.63 -19.31 8.36
CA ILE A 91 -2.38 -18.20 7.76
C ILE A 91 -1.86 -16.87 8.30
N LEU A 92 -1.62 -16.77 9.62
CA LEU A 92 -1.06 -15.61 10.27
C LEU A 92 0.29 -15.22 9.62
N ASP A 93 1.23 -16.17 9.52
CA ASP A 93 2.55 -15.92 8.92
C ASP A 93 2.43 -15.42 7.47
N ALA A 94 1.54 -16.02 6.69
CA ALA A 94 1.30 -15.65 5.30
C ALA A 94 0.70 -14.23 5.13
N LEU A 95 -0.14 -13.79 6.07
CA LEU A 95 -0.87 -12.53 5.96
C LEU A 95 -0.21 -11.37 6.70
N MET A 96 0.58 -11.61 7.75
CA MET A 96 1.17 -10.53 8.57
C MET A 96 2.03 -9.57 7.76
N SER A 97 2.76 -10.06 6.77
CA SER A 97 3.54 -9.21 5.87
C SER A 97 2.71 -8.19 5.09
N ARG A 98 1.42 -8.45 4.90
CA ARG A 98 0.48 -7.65 4.11
C ARG A 98 -0.45 -6.81 4.98
N LEU A 99 -0.72 -7.24 6.20
CA LEU A 99 -1.66 -6.60 7.13
C LEU A 99 -0.98 -5.68 8.14
N LYS A 100 0.27 -5.97 8.53
CA LYS A 100 1.00 -5.16 9.50
C LYS A 100 1.20 -3.73 9.00
N SER A 101 0.88 -2.79 9.85
CA SER A 101 1.02 -1.36 9.59
C SER A 101 2.43 -0.88 9.96
N PRO A 102 3.11 -0.08 9.13
CA PRO A 102 4.39 0.53 9.51
C PRO A 102 4.17 1.63 10.56
N ASP A 103 5.17 1.84 11.41
CA ASP A 103 5.10 2.85 12.48
C ASP A 103 5.07 4.28 11.93
N THR A 104 5.66 4.49 10.76
CA THR A 104 5.70 5.80 10.10
C THR A 104 5.40 5.63 8.61
N LEU A 105 4.63 6.56 8.07
CA LEU A 105 4.35 6.71 6.63
C LEU A 105 4.68 8.12 6.18
N VAL A 106 5.33 8.24 5.04
CA VAL A 106 5.50 9.52 4.32
C VAL A 106 4.77 9.40 3.00
N ILE A 107 3.88 10.33 2.70
CA ILE A 107 3.14 10.40 1.44
C ILE A 107 3.50 11.70 0.74
N GLU A 108 4.04 11.58 -0.47
CA GLU A 108 4.37 12.71 -1.34
C GLU A 108 3.50 12.66 -2.59
N LEU A 109 3.05 13.83 -3.05
CA LEU A 109 2.22 13.98 -4.24
C LEU A 109 2.91 14.88 -5.26
N ARG A 110 3.00 14.42 -6.51
CA ARG A 110 3.51 15.20 -7.64
C ARG A 110 2.58 15.00 -8.85
N GLY A 111 1.59 15.87 -8.99
CA GLY A 111 0.53 15.67 -10.00
C GLY A 111 -0.28 14.41 -9.70
N SER A 112 -0.30 13.43 -10.62
CA SER A 112 -0.92 12.12 -10.41
C SER A 112 0.01 11.11 -9.75
N ALA A 113 1.30 11.39 -9.68
CA ALA A 113 2.27 10.50 -9.04
C ALA A 113 2.16 10.59 -7.52
N VAL A 114 2.05 9.45 -6.88
CA VAL A 114 2.03 9.29 -5.42
C VAL A 114 3.22 8.45 -5.01
N THR A 115 4.03 8.97 -4.09
CA THR A 115 5.12 8.22 -3.47
C THR A 115 4.77 7.93 -2.02
N ILE A 116 4.83 6.66 -1.63
CA ILE A 116 4.65 6.24 -0.24
C ILE A 116 5.96 5.64 0.24
N THR A 117 6.47 6.15 1.36
CA THR A 117 7.73 5.72 1.96
C THR A 117 7.52 5.34 3.43
N SER A 118 8.30 4.41 3.92
CA SER A 118 8.39 4.03 5.33
C SER A 118 9.85 3.77 5.69
N PRO A 119 10.30 4.02 6.93
CA PRO A 119 11.72 3.90 7.31
C PRO A 119 12.35 2.54 7.02
N ASN A 120 11.56 1.47 7.06
CA ASN A 120 12.05 0.09 6.95
C ASN A 120 11.77 -0.54 5.57
N ALA A 121 11.40 0.29 4.57
CA ALA A 121 11.09 -0.22 3.24
C ALA A 121 11.40 0.82 2.15
N PRO A 122 11.79 0.37 0.96
CA PRO A 122 11.99 1.28 -0.17
C PRO A 122 10.69 2.02 -0.50
N GLY A 123 10.83 3.29 -0.87
CA GLY A 123 9.71 4.11 -1.33
C GLY A 123 9.08 3.52 -2.60
N VAL A 124 7.78 3.62 -2.69
CA VAL A 124 7.01 3.16 -3.85
C VAL A 124 6.34 4.35 -4.49
N THR A 125 6.59 4.55 -5.78
CA THR A 125 5.92 5.59 -6.58
C THR A 125 5.03 4.94 -7.63
N PHE A 126 3.82 5.44 -7.78
CA PHE A 126 2.86 4.99 -8.78
C PHE A 126 1.95 6.14 -9.23
N ASP A 127 1.39 6.00 -10.42
CA ASP A 127 0.40 6.95 -10.93
C ASP A 127 -0.99 6.61 -10.42
N ALA A 128 -1.65 7.57 -9.76
CA ALA A 128 -3.00 7.43 -9.25
C ALA A 128 -4.04 8.06 -10.20
N ASP A 129 -3.91 7.77 -11.50
CA ASP A 129 -4.76 8.29 -12.58
C ASP A 129 -6.00 7.42 -12.87
N GLY A 130 -6.19 6.35 -12.10
CA GLY A 130 -7.31 5.43 -12.22
C GLY A 130 -7.18 4.41 -13.37
N ARG A 131 -6.06 4.41 -14.08
CA ARG A 131 -5.82 3.43 -15.14
C ARG A 131 -5.35 2.10 -14.56
N GLU A 132 -5.82 1.03 -15.17
CA GLU A 132 -5.36 -0.31 -14.85
C GLU A 132 -4.02 -0.58 -15.56
N ARG A 133 -3.08 -1.19 -14.84
CA ARG A 133 -1.74 -1.52 -15.32
C ARG A 133 -1.39 -2.96 -14.96
N SER A 134 -0.80 -3.66 -15.91
CA SER A 134 -0.22 -4.98 -15.65
C SER A 134 1.14 -4.81 -14.99
N VAL A 135 1.32 -5.43 -13.83
CA VAL A 135 2.54 -5.33 -13.03
C VAL A 135 3.08 -6.72 -12.75
N ARG A 136 4.37 -6.92 -12.99
CA ARG A 136 5.05 -8.15 -12.62
C ARG A 136 5.47 -8.09 -11.16
N VAL A 137 4.97 -9.01 -10.34
CA VAL A 137 5.31 -9.11 -8.93
C VAL A 137 6.55 -10.00 -8.69
N ALA A 138 7.16 -9.93 -7.49
CA ALA A 138 8.45 -10.58 -7.19
C ALA A 138 8.49 -12.08 -7.43
N ASN A 139 7.37 -12.74 -7.31
CA ASN A 139 7.26 -14.19 -7.61
C ASN A 139 7.16 -14.49 -9.13
N GLY A 140 7.37 -13.47 -9.98
CA GLY A 140 7.32 -13.58 -11.45
C GLY A 140 5.93 -13.56 -12.06
N ARG A 141 4.87 -13.52 -11.26
CA ARG A 141 3.48 -13.42 -11.73
C ARG A 141 3.15 -12.01 -12.21
N THR A 142 2.14 -11.89 -13.06
CA THR A 142 1.58 -10.62 -13.48
C THR A 142 0.24 -10.41 -12.78
N VAL A 143 0.08 -9.24 -12.17
CA VAL A 143 -1.17 -8.80 -11.54
C VAL A 143 -1.67 -7.54 -12.23
N SER A 144 -2.96 -7.32 -12.18
CA SER A 144 -3.59 -6.05 -12.58
C SER A 144 -3.63 -5.13 -11.37
N ALA A 145 -3.06 -3.94 -11.49
CA ALA A 145 -3.04 -2.94 -10.45
C ALA A 145 -3.70 -1.64 -10.92
N ARG A 146 -4.45 -1.01 -10.01
CA ARG A 146 -5.12 0.26 -10.25
C ARG A 146 -4.97 1.17 -9.04
N SER A 147 -4.65 2.45 -9.29
CA SER A 147 -4.56 3.47 -8.25
C SER A 147 -5.39 4.68 -8.64
N THR A 148 -6.15 5.23 -7.69
CA THR A 148 -7.04 6.37 -7.89
C THR A 148 -6.88 7.35 -6.74
N LEU A 149 -6.64 8.62 -7.06
CA LEU A 149 -6.55 9.71 -6.08
C LEU A 149 -7.65 10.73 -6.34
N SER A 150 -8.49 10.98 -5.35
CA SER A 150 -9.57 11.97 -5.42
C SER A 150 -10.00 12.43 -4.03
N GLY A 151 -10.08 13.75 -3.79
CA GLY A 151 -10.63 14.32 -2.56
C GLY A 151 -9.89 13.95 -1.29
N GLY A 152 -8.56 13.84 -1.33
CA GLY A 152 -7.77 13.40 -0.18
C GLY A 152 -7.89 11.91 0.12
N ARG A 153 -8.42 11.13 -0.82
CA ARG A 153 -8.54 9.67 -0.73
C ARG A 153 -7.78 9.01 -1.85
N LEU A 154 -6.84 8.13 -1.50
CA LEU A 154 -6.11 7.27 -2.41
C LEU A 154 -6.58 5.83 -2.23
N VAL A 155 -6.94 5.19 -3.33
CA VAL A 155 -7.28 3.76 -3.34
C VAL A 155 -6.28 3.05 -4.25
N VAL A 156 -5.63 2.03 -3.73
CA VAL A 156 -4.73 1.15 -4.48
C VAL A 156 -5.30 -0.25 -4.42
N SER A 157 -5.55 -0.85 -5.57
CA SER A 157 -6.05 -2.20 -5.68
C SER A 157 -5.14 -3.05 -6.55
N SER A 158 -5.02 -4.33 -6.23
CA SER A 158 -4.36 -5.33 -7.04
C SER A 158 -5.26 -6.55 -7.18
N LYS A 159 -5.36 -7.05 -8.40
CA LYS A 159 -6.09 -8.27 -8.74
C LYS A 159 -5.18 -9.20 -9.54
N GLY A 160 -5.14 -10.43 -9.13
CA GLY A 160 -4.34 -11.46 -9.79
C GLY A 160 -4.89 -12.84 -9.47
N ASP A 161 -4.02 -13.82 -9.32
CA ASP A 161 -4.40 -15.08 -8.71
C ASP A 161 -4.77 -14.84 -7.25
N ARG A 162 -5.80 -15.52 -6.75
CA ARG A 162 -6.45 -15.27 -5.46
C ARG A 162 -5.55 -14.88 -4.29
N GLY A 163 -4.37 -15.43 -4.15
CA GLY A 163 -3.43 -15.05 -3.07
C GLY A 163 -2.72 -13.70 -3.25
N SER A 164 -2.98 -12.94 -4.34
CA SER A 164 -2.35 -11.64 -4.63
C SER A 164 -3.33 -10.47 -4.55
N ASP A 165 -4.61 -10.73 -4.35
CA ASP A 165 -5.62 -9.68 -4.32
C ASP A 165 -5.55 -8.87 -3.03
N PHE A 166 -5.57 -7.56 -3.17
CA PHE A 166 -5.66 -6.65 -2.04
C PHE A 166 -6.26 -5.29 -2.46
N ASP A 167 -6.84 -4.61 -1.48
CA ASP A 167 -7.23 -3.21 -1.57
C ASP A 167 -6.65 -2.46 -0.38
N VAL A 168 -6.01 -1.32 -0.64
CA VAL A 168 -5.57 -0.39 0.40
C VAL A 168 -6.18 0.97 0.11
N THR A 169 -6.87 1.52 1.10
CA THR A 169 -7.41 2.87 1.05
C THR A 169 -6.67 3.74 2.06
N PHE A 170 -6.16 4.87 1.62
CA PHE A 170 -5.61 5.95 2.44
C PHE A 170 -6.58 7.11 2.36
N GLU A 171 -7.07 7.58 3.49
CA GLU A 171 -8.05 8.65 3.57
C GLU A 171 -7.61 9.71 4.56
N SER A 172 -7.45 10.94 4.06
CA SER A 172 -7.12 12.09 4.89
C SER A 172 -8.30 12.43 5.80
N ARG A 173 -8.03 12.66 7.08
CA ARG A 173 -8.99 12.99 8.11
C ARG A 173 -8.64 14.32 8.77
N ASP A 174 -9.67 14.97 9.34
CA ASP A 174 -9.52 16.19 10.14
C ASP A 174 -8.69 17.27 9.40
N ASP A 175 -9.03 17.52 8.12
CA ASP A 175 -8.34 18.49 7.25
C ASP A 175 -6.83 18.23 7.11
N GLY A 176 -6.46 16.94 7.06
CA GLY A 176 -5.07 16.51 6.87
C GLY A 176 -4.29 16.31 8.17
N ARG A 177 -4.91 16.47 9.33
CA ARG A 177 -4.25 16.20 10.63
C ARG A 177 -4.12 14.72 10.95
N GLY A 178 -4.93 13.88 10.31
CA GLY A 178 -4.90 12.43 10.46
C GLY A 178 -5.00 11.71 9.12
N LEU A 179 -4.66 10.42 9.15
CA LEU A 179 -4.76 9.51 8.02
C LEU A 179 -5.35 8.19 8.50
N ASP A 180 -6.41 7.75 7.83
CA ASP A 180 -6.99 6.43 8.04
C ASP A 180 -6.54 5.51 6.90
N VAL A 181 -5.99 4.36 7.25
CA VAL A 181 -5.53 3.36 6.28
C VAL A 181 -6.30 2.07 6.49
N THR A 182 -7.10 1.69 5.51
CA THR A 182 -7.82 0.41 5.53
C THR A 182 -7.18 -0.55 4.55
N ARG A 183 -6.71 -1.70 5.04
CA ARG A 183 -6.19 -2.80 4.22
C ARG A 183 -7.21 -3.90 4.17
N ARG A 184 -7.49 -4.39 2.95
CA ARG A 184 -8.29 -5.59 2.70
C ARG A 184 -7.42 -6.57 1.93
N VAL A 185 -7.15 -7.72 2.51
CA VAL A 185 -6.32 -8.76 1.91
C VAL A 185 -7.19 -10.00 1.70
N TYR A 186 -7.24 -10.46 0.47
CA TYR A 186 -7.96 -11.66 0.10
C TYR A 186 -7.00 -12.86 0.17
N ALA A 187 -7.47 -13.95 0.73
CA ALA A 187 -6.71 -15.20 0.80
C ALA A 187 -7.53 -16.34 0.17
N ASP A 188 -6.83 -17.29 -0.41
CA ASP A 188 -7.46 -18.50 -0.94
C ASP A 188 -8.26 -19.18 0.17
N ARG A 189 -9.38 -19.77 -0.16
CA ARG A 189 -10.32 -20.45 0.76
C ARG A 189 -11.16 -19.55 1.66
N TYR A 190 -10.96 -18.21 1.64
CA TYR A 190 -11.80 -17.28 2.39
C TYR A 190 -12.67 -16.47 1.45
N THR A 191 -13.97 -16.42 1.73
CA THR A 191 -14.93 -15.62 0.96
C THR A 191 -14.86 -14.14 1.31
N GLN A 192 -14.50 -13.84 2.55
CA GLN A 192 -14.36 -12.48 3.06
C GLN A 192 -12.88 -12.09 3.16
N PRO A 193 -12.54 -10.83 2.89
CA PRO A 193 -11.18 -10.35 3.08
C PRO A 193 -10.84 -10.21 4.57
N PHE A 194 -9.56 -10.37 4.89
CA PHE A 194 -9.02 -9.93 6.16
C PHE A 194 -8.89 -8.40 6.13
N VAL A 195 -9.50 -7.73 7.09
CA VAL A 195 -9.55 -6.25 7.14
C VAL A 195 -8.80 -5.76 8.36
N VAL A 196 -7.90 -4.80 8.16
CA VAL A 196 -7.19 -4.08 9.23
C VAL A 196 -7.28 -2.59 8.97
N ARG A 197 -7.73 -1.85 9.98
CA ARG A 197 -7.78 -0.39 9.98
C ARG A 197 -6.66 0.17 10.84
N SER A 198 -5.93 1.11 10.31
CA SER A 198 -4.82 1.76 11.00
C SER A 198 -5.04 3.26 10.97
N PHE A 199 -4.93 3.88 12.13
CA PHE A 199 -5.07 5.31 12.31
C PHE A 199 -3.69 5.91 12.51
N TYR A 200 -3.42 7.00 11.82
CA TYR A 200 -2.16 7.72 11.90
C TYR A 200 -2.42 9.18 12.25
N ASP A 201 -1.60 9.72 13.09
CA ASP A 201 -1.57 11.14 13.41
C ASP A 201 -0.47 11.82 12.58
N ARG A 202 -0.75 13.00 12.04
CA ARG A 202 0.22 13.76 11.26
C ARG A 202 1.32 14.27 12.17
N THR A 203 2.56 14.01 11.80
CA THR A 203 3.71 14.61 12.46
C THR A 203 3.92 16.02 11.90
N PRO A 204 4.07 17.05 12.74
CA PRO A 204 4.47 18.37 12.26
C PRO A 204 5.77 18.25 11.45
N ALA A 205 5.88 18.98 10.34
CA ALA A 205 7.16 19.12 9.68
C ALA A 205 8.17 19.62 10.72
N ALA A 206 9.34 18.97 10.77
CA ALA A 206 10.42 19.50 11.60
C ALA A 206 10.60 20.96 11.18
N ALA A 207 10.39 21.87 12.13
CA ALA A 207 10.71 23.27 11.89
C ALA A 207 12.20 23.31 11.52
N ASP A 208 12.51 23.87 10.34
CA ASP A 208 13.88 24.15 9.94
C ASP A 208 14.56 24.94 11.07
N THR A 209 15.31 24.23 11.93
CA THR A 209 16.11 24.85 12.97
C THR A 209 17.51 25.08 12.37
N ASP A 210 17.55 25.82 11.26
CA ASP A 210 18.75 26.44 10.74
C ASP A 210 18.60 27.96 10.86
N ARG A 211 19.10 28.44 11.98
CA ARG A 211 19.54 29.83 12.19
C ARG A 211 20.84 29.86 12.95
#